data_6e1aa2fbd02ea08d69aba2401e0b6e0b
#
_entry.id   6e1aa2fbd02ea08d69aba2401e0b6e0b
#
_cell.length_a   1.000
_cell.length_b   1.000
_cell.length_c   1.000
_cell.angle_alpha   90.00
_cell.angle_beta   90.00
_cell.angle_gamma   90.00
#
_symmetry.space_group_name_H-M   'P 1'
#
loop_
_entity.id
_entity.type
_entity.pdbx_description
1 polymer ?
#
loop_
_entity_poly.entity_id
_entity_poly.type
_entity_poly.pdbx_seq_one_letter_code
_entity_poly.pdbx_strand_id
1 'polypeptide(L)'
;MGLWFLWTHRNTFLFRSGSVDTQNWWKCIQGSVEFYSIGLPSKAKQLKNVVSVGWEKPPRGWVKLNTDGSAMKNPDRAGGGGLLRDHDGVWLKEFARGLGFTNSILAELWALRNGLLLAKELGFQQLIIELDALSVVILMNNETENLLMEPLLTDCRNLLKEIPNKRVIHVFREVNQCADALAKLGSQSLYIFAVFCNPPPMVKSILTFDKVNMHCNRLLNS
;
A
#
# COMPACT_ATOMS: atom_id res chain seq x y z
N MET A 1 -28.73 20.09 1.51
CA MET A 1 -29.20 20.87 0.31
C MET A 1 -28.69 20.28 -1.01
N GLY A 2 -27.42 19.89 -1.16
CA GLY A 2 -26.87 19.42 -2.45
C GLY A 2 -27.55 18.19 -3.08
N LEU A 3 -27.90 17.18 -2.26
CA LEU A 3 -28.57 15.96 -2.77
C LEU A 3 -29.98 16.20 -3.29
N TRP A 4 -30.73 17.10 -2.65
CA TRP A 4 -32.07 17.48 -3.10
C TRP A 4 -32.02 18.24 -4.43
N PHE A 5 -31.02 19.10 -4.62
CA PHE A 5 -30.80 19.84 -5.86
C PHE A 5 -30.42 18.91 -7.03
N LEU A 6 -29.53 17.95 -6.78
CA LEU A 6 -29.17 16.90 -7.77
C LEU A 6 -30.37 16.03 -8.14
N TRP A 7 -31.22 15.68 -7.18
CA TRP A 7 -32.41 14.89 -7.40
C TRP A 7 -33.46 15.67 -8.24
N THR A 8 -33.71 16.96 -7.92
CA THR A 8 -34.64 17.81 -8.67
C THR A 8 -34.15 18.05 -10.09
N HIS A 9 -32.84 18.32 -10.30
CA HIS A 9 -32.28 18.51 -11.64
C HIS A 9 -32.34 17.24 -12.48
N ARG A 10 -32.01 16.10 -11.92
CA ARG A 10 -32.16 14.79 -12.59
C ARG A 10 -33.60 14.57 -13.02
N ASN A 11 -34.57 14.83 -12.17
CA ASN A 11 -35.98 14.63 -12.46
C ASN A 11 -36.49 15.63 -13.54
N THR A 12 -36.04 16.87 -13.54
CA THR A 12 -36.37 17.87 -14.56
C THR A 12 -35.81 17.45 -15.92
N PHE A 13 -34.59 16.94 -15.97
CA PHE A 13 -33.95 16.44 -17.19
C PHE A 13 -34.67 15.20 -17.76
N LEU A 14 -34.99 14.23 -16.89
CA LEU A 14 -35.59 12.95 -17.31
C LEU A 14 -37.09 13.05 -17.68
N PHE A 15 -37.82 13.95 -17.00
CA PHE A 15 -39.29 13.96 -17.08
C PHE A 15 -39.89 15.24 -17.67
N ARG A 16 -39.11 16.32 -17.88
CA ARG A 16 -39.61 17.61 -18.36
C ARG A 16 -38.84 18.22 -19.54
N SER A 17 -37.98 17.47 -20.22
CA SER A 17 -37.21 17.93 -21.40
C SER A 17 -36.51 19.28 -21.22
N GLY A 18 -36.04 19.58 -19.99
CA GLY A 18 -35.36 20.83 -19.68
C GLY A 18 -33.88 20.80 -20.05
N SER A 19 -33.34 21.90 -20.56
CA SER A 19 -31.90 22.07 -20.74
C SER A 19 -31.20 22.16 -19.38
N VAL A 20 -30.05 21.53 -19.25
CA VAL A 20 -29.23 21.65 -18.04
C VAL A 20 -28.59 23.05 -18.04
N ASP A 21 -29.00 23.91 -17.14
CA ASP A 21 -28.35 25.21 -16.91
C ASP A 21 -27.04 25.01 -16.10
N THR A 22 -25.95 24.82 -16.83
CA THR A 22 -24.62 24.59 -16.27
C THR A 22 -24.07 25.80 -15.51
N GLN A 23 -24.51 27.04 -15.83
CA GLN A 23 -24.04 28.23 -15.13
C GLN A 23 -24.63 28.36 -13.72
N ASN A 24 -25.92 28.06 -13.55
CA ASN A 24 -26.54 28.04 -12.24
C ASN A 24 -26.02 26.91 -11.37
N TRP A 25 -25.68 25.77 -11.99
CA TRP A 25 -25.06 24.65 -11.28
C TRP A 25 -23.69 25.01 -10.69
N TRP A 26 -22.87 25.70 -11.48
CA TRP A 26 -21.54 26.16 -11.03
C TRP A 26 -21.63 27.18 -9.90
N LYS A 27 -22.58 28.12 -9.96
CA LYS A 27 -22.84 29.08 -8.88
C LYS A 27 -23.27 28.41 -7.57
N CYS A 28 -24.12 27.38 -7.65
CA CYS A 28 -24.53 26.60 -6.46
C CYS A 28 -23.37 25.83 -5.82
N ILE A 29 -22.46 25.25 -6.65
CA ILE A 29 -21.25 24.60 -6.15
C ILE A 29 -20.33 25.62 -5.46
N GLN A 30 -20.05 26.75 -6.08
CA GLN A 30 -19.23 27.81 -5.49
C GLN A 30 -19.82 28.33 -4.18
N GLY A 31 -21.11 28.65 -4.13
CA GLY A 31 -21.78 29.07 -2.91
C GLY A 31 -21.76 28.02 -1.80
N SER A 32 -21.83 26.73 -2.16
CA SER A 32 -21.69 25.64 -1.19
C SER A 32 -20.26 25.54 -0.65
N VAL A 33 -19.25 25.68 -1.50
CA VAL A 33 -17.84 25.66 -1.11
C VAL A 33 -17.52 26.85 -0.21
N GLU A 34 -17.99 28.04 -0.55
CA GLU A 34 -17.84 29.24 0.28
C GLU A 34 -18.52 29.09 1.64
N PHE A 35 -19.77 28.58 1.67
CA PHE A 35 -20.50 28.35 2.92
C PHE A 35 -19.77 27.35 3.83
N TYR A 36 -19.25 26.26 3.27
CA TYR A 36 -18.45 25.29 4.02
C TYR A 36 -17.10 25.87 4.47
N SER A 37 -16.48 26.74 3.67
CA SER A 37 -15.21 27.38 4.04
C SER A 37 -15.34 28.42 5.17
N ILE A 38 -16.50 29.09 5.26
CA ILE A 38 -16.80 30.08 6.32
C ILE A 38 -17.12 29.35 7.65
N GLY A 39 -17.77 28.18 7.60
CA GLY A 39 -18.17 27.42 8.79
C GLY A 39 -17.08 26.51 9.37
N LEU A 40 -15.99 26.28 8.66
CA LEU A 40 -14.87 25.53 9.20
C LEU A 40 -14.00 26.46 10.06
N PRO A 41 -13.76 26.13 11.35
CA PRO A 41 -12.74 26.84 12.11
C PRO A 41 -11.47 26.85 11.29
N SER A 42 -10.84 28.01 11.10
CA SER A 42 -9.55 28.12 10.43
C SER A 42 -8.67 26.99 10.94
N LYS A 43 -8.23 26.11 10.05
CA LYS A 43 -7.32 25.02 10.45
C LYS A 43 -6.18 25.71 11.18
N ALA A 44 -6.18 25.62 12.50
CA ALA A 44 -5.03 26.00 13.28
C ALA A 44 -3.83 25.36 12.56
N LYS A 45 -2.77 26.13 12.31
CA LYS A 45 -1.54 25.61 11.70
C LYS A 45 -1.10 24.44 12.56
N GLN A 46 -1.49 23.20 12.18
CA GLN A 46 -1.01 22.01 12.85
C GLN A 46 0.51 22.06 12.71
N LEU A 47 1.18 22.12 13.83
CA LEU A 47 2.63 22.02 13.89
C LEU A 47 3.00 20.67 13.23
N LYS A 48 3.59 20.76 12.06
CA LYS A 48 4.07 19.56 11.37
C LYS A 48 5.38 19.15 12.03
N ASN A 49 5.36 18.03 12.70
CA ASN A 49 6.57 17.44 13.23
C ASN A 49 7.34 16.76 12.09
N VAL A 50 8.62 17.11 11.95
CA VAL A 50 9.55 16.45 11.03
C VAL A 50 10.08 15.21 11.73
N VAL A 51 9.80 14.03 11.19
CA VAL A 51 10.35 12.77 11.67
C VAL A 51 11.29 12.23 10.62
N SER A 52 12.49 11.86 11.05
CA SER A 52 13.48 11.20 10.19
C SER A 52 13.14 9.71 10.11
N VAL A 53 12.90 9.19 8.90
CA VAL A 53 12.53 7.80 8.66
C VAL A 53 13.51 7.15 7.69
N GLY A 54 13.94 5.94 8.03
CA GLY A 54 14.85 5.13 7.23
C GLY A 54 14.63 3.65 7.49
N TRP A 55 15.07 2.80 6.57
CA TRP A 55 14.99 1.37 6.80
C TRP A 55 16.02 0.94 7.85
N GLU A 56 15.57 0.18 8.84
CA GLU A 56 16.40 -0.33 9.92
C GLU A 56 16.62 -1.83 9.76
N LYS A 57 17.83 -2.29 10.08
CA LYS A 57 18.19 -3.71 10.08
C LYS A 57 17.39 -4.47 11.14
N PRO A 58 16.98 -5.73 10.89
CA PRO A 58 16.39 -6.56 11.93
C PRO A 58 17.42 -6.96 13.00
N PRO A 59 16.95 -7.39 14.18
CA PRO A 59 17.81 -7.97 15.20
C PRO A 59 18.57 -9.21 14.70
N ARG A 60 19.67 -9.54 15.34
CA ARG A 60 20.50 -10.72 14.99
C ARG A 60 19.66 -12.00 14.99
N GLY A 61 19.78 -12.78 13.92
CA GLY A 61 19.03 -14.03 13.72
C GLY A 61 17.64 -13.82 13.11
N TRP A 62 17.19 -12.57 12.92
CA TRP A 62 15.94 -12.25 12.25
C TRP A 62 16.16 -11.87 10.78
N VAL A 63 15.14 -12.15 9.98
CA VAL A 63 15.06 -11.71 8.59
C VAL A 63 13.90 -10.73 8.45
N LYS A 64 14.05 -9.70 7.65
CA LYS A 64 12.96 -8.79 7.26
C LYS A 64 12.44 -9.14 5.88
N LEU A 65 11.13 -9.24 5.79
CA LEU A 65 10.37 -9.32 4.56
C LEU A 65 9.65 -7.98 4.36
N ASN A 66 10.02 -7.25 3.32
CA ASN A 66 9.27 -6.09 2.86
C ASN A 66 8.42 -6.50 1.67
N THR A 67 7.11 -6.18 1.67
CA THR A 67 6.23 -6.41 0.51
C THR A 67 5.40 -5.17 0.20
N ASP A 68 5.01 -5.04 -1.07
CA ASP A 68 4.17 -3.97 -1.58
C ASP A 68 3.29 -4.45 -2.72
N GLY A 69 2.11 -3.86 -2.82
CA GLY A 69 1.16 -4.06 -3.90
C GLY A 69 0.92 -2.77 -4.69
N SER A 70 1.17 -2.80 -5.99
CA SER A 70 0.99 -1.64 -6.86
C SER A 70 -0.22 -1.84 -7.77
N ALA A 71 -1.15 -0.87 -7.77
CA ALA A 71 -2.20 -0.74 -8.78
C ALA A 71 -2.12 0.68 -9.36
N MET A 72 -1.91 0.82 -10.68
CA MET A 72 -1.66 2.12 -11.33
C MET A 72 -2.87 3.07 -11.20
N LYS A 73 -4.09 2.51 -11.29
CA LYS A 73 -5.38 3.11 -10.92
C LYS A 73 -6.11 2.06 -10.09
N ASN A 74 -7.24 2.36 -9.50
CA ASN A 74 -7.92 1.41 -8.63
C ASN A 74 -9.38 1.16 -9.07
N PRO A 75 -9.69 0.06 -9.79
CA PRO A 75 -8.81 -1.05 -10.20
C PRO A 75 -8.05 -0.76 -11.51
N ASP A 76 -6.86 -1.34 -11.68
CA ASP A 76 -6.07 -1.30 -12.92
C ASP A 76 -5.05 -2.45 -12.97
N ARG A 77 -4.10 -2.38 -13.93
CA ARG A 77 -2.93 -3.27 -13.95
C ARG A 77 -2.21 -3.20 -12.62
N ALA A 78 -2.11 -4.34 -12.00
CA ALA A 78 -1.54 -4.49 -10.67
C ALA A 78 -0.34 -5.43 -10.67
N GLY A 79 0.56 -5.20 -9.75
CA GLY A 79 1.69 -6.06 -9.47
C GLY A 79 1.92 -6.18 -7.97
N GLY A 80 2.59 -7.23 -7.58
CA GLY A 80 3.10 -7.41 -6.23
C GLY A 80 4.61 -7.60 -6.27
N GLY A 81 5.28 -7.18 -5.23
CA GLY A 81 6.72 -7.33 -5.09
C GLY A 81 7.17 -7.42 -3.65
N GLY A 82 8.34 -7.97 -3.44
CA GLY A 82 8.93 -8.02 -2.12
C GLY A 82 10.34 -8.57 -2.10
N LEU A 83 11.01 -8.34 -0.98
CA LEU A 83 12.39 -8.79 -0.77
C LEU A 83 12.63 -9.21 0.67
N LEU A 84 13.61 -10.09 0.82
CA LEU A 84 14.10 -10.60 2.10
C LEU A 84 15.52 -10.10 2.35
N ARG A 85 15.78 -9.59 3.55
CA ARG A 85 17.09 -9.09 4.01
C ARG A 85 17.41 -9.65 5.39
N ASP A 86 18.67 -9.98 5.62
CA ASP A 86 19.14 -10.46 6.93
C ASP A 86 19.44 -9.32 7.91
N HIS A 87 19.93 -9.71 9.08
CA HIS A 87 20.29 -8.80 10.17
C HIS A 87 21.48 -7.86 9.87
N ASP A 88 22.26 -8.13 8.84
CA ASP A 88 23.30 -7.23 8.35
C ASP A 88 22.81 -6.30 7.25
N GLY A 89 21.53 -6.46 6.85
CA GLY A 89 20.91 -5.73 5.75
C GLY A 89 21.33 -6.27 4.39
N VAL A 90 21.89 -7.49 4.36
CA VAL A 90 22.26 -8.15 3.11
C VAL A 90 21.02 -8.68 2.44
N TRP A 91 20.93 -8.42 1.17
CA TRP A 91 19.90 -8.95 0.29
C TRP A 91 19.99 -10.49 0.22
N LEU A 92 18.87 -11.18 0.40
CA LEU A 92 18.79 -12.64 0.35
C LEU A 92 18.05 -13.13 -0.89
N LYS A 93 16.84 -12.62 -1.09
CA LYS A 93 15.95 -12.97 -2.20
C LYS A 93 14.93 -11.86 -2.43
N GLU A 94 14.41 -11.81 -3.65
CA GLU A 94 13.29 -10.93 -3.99
C GLU A 94 12.45 -11.51 -5.11
N PHE A 95 11.24 -10.98 -5.24
CA PHE A 95 10.30 -11.39 -6.28
C PHE A 95 9.53 -10.19 -6.83
N ALA A 96 9.03 -10.36 -8.06
CA ALA A 96 8.01 -9.50 -8.65
C ALA A 96 6.93 -10.36 -9.31
N ARG A 97 5.68 -9.93 -9.24
CA ARG A 97 4.53 -10.64 -9.79
C ARG A 97 3.59 -9.70 -10.53
N GLY A 98 3.21 -10.06 -11.76
CA GLY A 98 2.08 -9.48 -12.45
C GLY A 98 0.77 -10.09 -11.92
N LEU A 99 -0.19 -9.23 -11.56
CA LEU A 99 -1.47 -9.64 -10.96
C LEU A 99 -2.67 -9.41 -11.90
N GLY A 100 -2.41 -8.91 -13.12
CA GLY A 100 -3.50 -8.52 -14.02
C GLY A 100 -4.26 -7.30 -13.50
N PHE A 101 -5.58 -7.31 -13.59
CA PHE A 101 -6.44 -6.22 -13.12
C PHE A 101 -7.00 -6.55 -11.74
N THR A 102 -6.62 -5.77 -10.74
CA THR A 102 -7.15 -5.88 -9.38
C THR A 102 -7.05 -4.56 -8.63
N ASN A 103 -7.61 -4.50 -7.42
CA ASN A 103 -7.52 -3.32 -6.56
C ASN A 103 -6.24 -3.36 -5.70
N SER A 104 -5.91 -2.20 -5.08
CA SER A 104 -4.68 -2.04 -4.29
C SER A 104 -4.61 -2.99 -3.10
N ILE A 105 -5.70 -3.20 -2.36
CA ILE A 105 -5.69 -4.07 -1.17
C ILE A 105 -5.43 -5.53 -1.55
N LEU A 106 -6.04 -6.02 -2.63
CA LEU A 106 -5.77 -7.37 -3.12
C LEU A 106 -4.34 -7.52 -3.66
N ALA A 107 -3.80 -6.48 -4.30
CA ALA A 107 -2.40 -6.48 -4.74
C ALA A 107 -1.44 -6.61 -3.55
N GLU A 108 -1.69 -5.88 -2.47
CA GLU A 108 -0.93 -5.98 -1.22
C GLU A 108 -1.00 -7.37 -0.59
N LEU A 109 -2.21 -7.95 -0.50
CA LEU A 109 -2.38 -9.30 0.06
C LEU A 109 -1.70 -10.37 -0.79
N TRP A 110 -1.74 -10.24 -2.13
CA TRP A 110 -1.01 -11.15 -3.02
C TRP A 110 0.50 -11.01 -2.87
N ALA A 111 1.01 -9.80 -2.72
CA ALA A 111 2.43 -9.55 -2.45
C ALA A 111 2.85 -10.19 -1.12
N LEU A 112 2.08 -9.97 -0.05
CA LEU A 112 2.30 -10.57 1.26
C LEU A 112 2.32 -12.10 1.17
N ARG A 113 1.30 -12.71 0.55
CA ARG A 113 1.21 -14.18 0.38
C ARG A 113 2.45 -14.75 -0.32
N ASN A 114 2.87 -14.12 -1.40
CA ASN A 114 4.04 -14.58 -2.15
C ASN A 114 5.34 -14.43 -1.36
N GLY A 115 5.49 -13.34 -0.62
CA GLY A 115 6.63 -13.12 0.27
C GLY A 115 6.70 -14.15 1.39
N LEU A 116 5.56 -14.50 2.00
CA LEU A 116 5.46 -15.52 3.03
C LEU A 116 5.78 -16.92 2.49
N LEU A 117 5.30 -17.26 1.28
CA LEU A 117 5.66 -18.52 0.61
C LEU A 117 7.18 -18.61 0.39
N LEU A 118 7.78 -17.54 -0.14
CA LEU A 118 9.23 -17.50 -0.37
C LEU A 118 10.01 -17.62 0.94
N ALA A 119 9.57 -16.95 2.01
CA ALA A 119 10.19 -17.04 3.34
C ALA A 119 10.10 -18.46 3.91
N LYS A 120 8.96 -19.13 3.73
CA LYS A 120 8.75 -20.53 4.12
C LYS A 120 9.65 -21.47 3.34
N GLU A 121 9.72 -21.33 2.01
CA GLU A 121 10.59 -22.17 1.14
C GLU A 121 12.07 -22.05 1.52
N LEU A 122 12.50 -20.86 1.97
CA LEU A 122 13.86 -20.61 2.44
C LEU A 122 14.08 -21.03 3.90
N GLY A 123 13.05 -21.51 4.60
CA GLY A 123 13.15 -22.10 5.93
C GLY A 123 13.39 -21.10 7.07
N PHE A 124 13.04 -19.82 6.89
CA PHE A 124 13.23 -18.80 7.94
C PHE A 124 12.32 -19.03 9.14
N GLN A 125 12.90 -19.05 10.33
CA GLN A 125 12.21 -19.30 11.60
C GLN A 125 11.86 -18.02 12.36
N GLN A 126 12.49 -16.88 12.01
CA GLN A 126 12.34 -15.58 12.68
C GLN A 126 12.15 -14.51 11.60
N LEU A 127 10.91 -14.00 11.45
CA LEU A 127 10.54 -13.11 10.36
C LEU A 127 9.83 -11.85 10.86
N ILE A 128 10.32 -10.68 10.44
CA ILE A 128 9.63 -9.41 10.57
C ILE A 128 9.07 -9.04 9.20
N ILE A 129 7.76 -8.90 9.12
CA ILE A 129 7.04 -8.52 7.89
C ILE A 129 6.70 -7.04 7.98
N GLU A 130 7.21 -6.25 7.06
CA GLU A 130 7.00 -4.80 6.94
C GLU A 130 6.09 -4.49 5.76
N LEU A 131 4.98 -3.79 6.03
CA LEU A 131 3.96 -3.38 5.06
C LEU A 131 3.68 -1.88 5.24
N ASP A 132 3.53 -1.14 4.16
CA ASP A 132 3.09 0.26 4.22
C ASP A 132 1.56 0.43 4.09
N ALA A 133 0.85 -0.63 3.75
CA ALA A 133 -0.61 -0.69 3.77
C ALA A 133 -1.13 -0.99 5.19
N LEU A 134 -1.40 0.05 5.98
CA LEU A 134 -1.93 -0.09 7.35
C LEU A 134 -3.19 -0.95 7.41
N SER A 135 -4.07 -0.87 6.41
CA SER A 135 -5.28 -1.68 6.32
C SER A 135 -4.97 -3.18 6.29
N VAL A 136 -3.93 -3.60 5.56
CA VAL A 136 -3.49 -5.01 5.50
C VAL A 136 -2.89 -5.44 6.83
N VAL A 137 -2.08 -4.58 7.48
CA VAL A 137 -1.54 -4.87 8.83
C VAL A 137 -2.66 -5.10 9.83
N ILE A 138 -3.70 -4.26 9.81
CA ILE A 138 -4.88 -4.40 10.69
C ILE A 138 -5.61 -5.72 10.39
N LEU A 139 -5.85 -6.06 9.13
CA LEU A 139 -6.50 -7.31 8.72
C LEU A 139 -5.70 -8.56 9.13
N MET A 140 -4.36 -8.48 9.12
CA MET A 140 -3.50 -9.60 9.51
C MET A 140 -3.42 -9.78 11.03
N ASN A 141 -3.47 -8.70 11.80
CA ASN A 141 -3.38 -8.73 13.26
C ASN A 141 -4.74 -8.94 13.95
N ASN A 142 -5.84 -8.68 13.27
CA ASN A 142 -7.19 -8.86 13.79
C ASN A 142 -7.88 -10.04 13.09
N GLU A 143 -8.65 -10.82 13.86
CA GLU A 143 -9.44 -11.95 13.31
C GLU A 143 -10.77 -11.49 12.71
N THR A 144 -10.86 -10.26 12.21
CA THR A 144 -12.08 -9.78 11.55
C THR A 144 -12.29 -10.48 10.21
N GLU A 145 -13.46 -11.08 10.04
CA GLU A 145 -13.87 -11.71 8.79
C GLU A 145 -14.12 -10.65 7.71
N ASN A 146 -13.62 -10.90 6.52
CA ASN A 146 -13.90 -10.10 5.33
C ASN A 146 -14.30 -11.00 4.18
N LEU A 147 -15.60 -11.16 3.95
CA LEU A 147 -16.17 -12.12 3.00
C LEU A 147 -15.54 -12.08 1.59
N LEU A 148 -15.12 -10.93 1.11
CA LEU A 148 -14.55 -10.78 -0.23
C LEU A 148 -13.07 -11.18 -0.32
N MET A 149 -12.32 -11.03 0.76
CA MET A 149 -10.87 -11.27 0.80
C MET A 149 -10.50 -12.50 1.65
N GLU A 150 -11.49 -13.12 2.29
CA GLU A 150 -11.28 -14.20 3.27
C GLU A 150 -10.41 -15.37 2.76
N PRO A 151 -10.55 -15.88 1.53
CA PRO A 151 -9.69 -16.95 1.07
C PRO A 151 -8.20 -16.56 1.07
N LEU A 152 -7.88 -15.35 0.60
CA LEU A 152 -6.50 -14.86 0.54
C LEU A 152 -5.96 -14.48 1.92
N LEU A 153 -6.81 -13.91 2.79
CA LEU A 153 -6.47 -13.62 4.18
C LEU A 153 -6.18 -14.91 4.96
N THR A 154 -7.01 -15.94 4.79
CA THR A 154 -6.83 -17.25 5.41
C THR A 154 -5.52 -17.89 4.95
N ASP A 155 -5.20 -17.84 3.66
CA ASP A 155 -3.91 -18.31 3.13
C ASP A 155 -2.74 -17.61 3.80
N CYS A 156 -2.76 -16.27 3.87
CA CYS A 156 -1.71 -15.49 4.52
C CYS A 156 -1.57 -15.82 6.01
N ARG A 157 -2.70 -15.92 6.73
CA ARG A 157 -2.72 -16.30 8.15
C ARG A 157 -2.17 -17.70 8.38
N ASN A 158 -2.52 -18.67 7.53
CA ASN A 158 -2.00 -20.04 7.63
C ASN A 158 -0.49 -20.09 7.37
N LEU A 159 0.01 -19.39 6.36
CA LEU A 159 1.45 -19.27 6.11
C LEU A 159 2.18 -18.62 7.30
N LEU A 160 1.59 -17.59 7.92
CA LEU A 160 2.14 -16.99 9.13
C LEU A 160 2.20 -17.97 10.29
N LYS A 161 1.20 -18.83 10.47
CA LYS A 161 1.19 -19.83 11.56
C LYS A 161 2.36 -20.81 11.45
N GLU A 162 2.83 -21.09 10.25
CA GLU A 162 3.96 -21.99 10.01
C GLU A 162 5.34 -21.37 10.35
N ILE A 163 5.42 -20.04 10.51
CA ILE A 163 6.64 -19.34 10.92
C ILE A 163 6.61 -19.19 12.45
N PRO A 164 7.55 -19.81 13.19
CA PRO A 164 7.50 -19.84 14.66
C PRO A 164 7.53 -18.45 15.30
N ASN A 165 8.50 -17.62 14.91
CA ASN A 165 8.67 -16.27 15.43
C ASN A 165 8.40 -15.25 14.33
N LYS A 166 7.29 -14.52 14.45
CA LYS A 166 6.87 -13.55 13.43
C LYS A 166 6.34 -12.27 14.07
N ARG A 167 6.50 -11.18 13.33
CA ARG A 167 5.88 -9.87 13.63
C ARG A 167 5.41 -9.26 12.31
N VAL A 168 4.16 -8.78 12.27
CA VAL A 168 3.63 -8.00 11.14
C VAL A 168 3.50 -6.56 11.62
N ILE A 169 4.23 -5.66 11.00
CA ILE A 169 4.31 -4.26 11.41
C ILE A 169 4.05 -3.32 10.23
N HIS A 170 3.45 -2.18 10.54
CA HIS A 170 3.30 -1.09 9.59
C HIS A 170 4.59 -0.27 9.54
N VAL A 171 5.01 0.08 8.32
CA VAL A 171 6.12 1.01 8.06
C VAL A 171 5.67 2.14 7.14
N PHE A 172 6.40 3.25 7.15
CA PHE A 172 6.14 4.31 6.20
C PHE A 172 6.61 3.94 4.80
N ARG A 173 5.94 4.45 3.78
CA ARG A 173 6.25 4.17 2.38
C ARG A 173 7.69 4.50 2.00
N GLU A 174 8.26 5.53 2.61
CA GLU A 174 9.66 5.94 2.42
C GLU A 174 10.65 4.84 2.85
N VAL A 175 10.22 3.94 3.73
CA VAL A 175 11.01 2.80 4.21
C VAL A 175 10.81 1.55 3.35
N ASN A 176 9.71 1.51 2.56
CA ASN A 176 9.31 0.35 1.76
C ASN A 176 9.67 0.46 0.26
N GLN A 177 10.58 1.36 -0.11
CA GLN A 177 10.89 1.71 -1.51
C GLN A 177 11.35 0.53 -2.38
N CYS A 178 12.11 -0.42 -1.81
CA CYS A 178 12.53 -1.60 -2.55
C CYS A 178 11.34 -2.45 -3.00
N ALA A 179 10.40 -2.69 -2.08
CA ALA A 179 9.19 -3.47 -2.37
C ALA A 179 8.26 -2.73 -3.36
N ASP A 180 8.11 -1.39 -3.22
CA ASP A 180 7.37 -0.55 -4.17
C ASP A 180 7.96 -0.63 -5.59
N ALA A 181 9.30 -0.59 -5.71
CA ALA A 181 9.96 -0.74 -7.01
C ALA A 181 9.71 -2.12 -7.65
N LEU A 182 9.73 -3.19 -6.84
CA LEU A 182 9.44 -4.56 -7.30
C LEU A 182 7.96 -4.74 -7.66
N ALA A 183 7.04 -4.16 -6.91
CA ALA A 183 5.61 -4.19 -7.20
C ALA A 183 5.29 -3.46 -8.52
N LYS A 184 5.92 -2.30 -8.76
CA LYS A 184 5.84 -1.57 -10.03
C LYS A 184 6.41 -2.38 -11.19
N LEU A 185 7.55 -3.04 -10.99
CA LEU A 185 8.13 -3.95 -11.98
C LEU A 185 7.14 -5.07 -12.31
N GLY A 186 6.50 -5.68 -11.30
CA GLY A 186 5.47 -6.69 -11.47
C GLY A 186 4.28 -6.19 -12.30
N SER A 187 3.77 -4.97 -12.02
CA SER A 187 2.63 -4.38 -12.73
C SER A 187 2.91 -4.10 -14.21
N GLN A 188 4.17 -3.85 -14.56
CA GLN A 188 4.63 -3.57 -15.93
C GLN A 188 5.06 -4.83 -16.67
N SER A 189 5.30 -5.92 -15.96
CA SER A 189 5.83 -7.16 -16.51
C SER A 189 4.73 -8.03 -17.12
N LEU A 190 5.09 -8.74 -18.19
CA LEU A 190 4.30 -9.85 -18.73
C LEU A 190 4.49 -11.15 -17.93
N TYR A 191 5.46 -11.19 -17.02
CA TYR A 191 5.73 -12.37 -16.20
C TYR A 191 4.70 -12.51 -15.09
N ILE A 192 4.14 -13.72 -14.97
CA ILE A 192 3.18 -14.05 -13.92
C ILE A 192 3.85 -14.03 -12.54
N PHE A 193 5.07 -14.56 -12.43
CA PHE A 193 5.87 -14.58 -11.20
C PHE A 193 7.36 -14.75 -11.52
N ALA A 194 8.19 -13.91 -10.97
CA ALA A 194 9.64 -13.97 -11.12
C ALA A 194 10.33 -13.87 -9.76
N VAL A 195 11.23 -14.81 -9.48
CA VAL A 195 12.16 -14.75 -8.34
C VAL A 195 13.55 -14.43 -8.88
N PHE A 196 14.19 -13.44 -8.33
CA PHE A 196 15.46 -12.94 -8.83
C PHE A 196 16.64 -13.60 -8.11
N CYS A 197 17.67 -13.95 -8.90
CA CYS A 197 18.94 -14.44 -8.38
C CYS A 197 19.93 -13.29 -8.05
N ASN A 198 19.69 -12.11 -8.60
CA ASN A 198 20.43 -10.87 -8.33
C ASN A 198 19.46 -9.70 -8.34
N PRO A 199 19.66 -8.68 -7.47
CA PRO A 199 18.80 -7.52 -7.46
C PRO A 199 18.78 -6.78 -8.79
N PRO A 200 17.59 -6.44 -9.35
CA PRO A 200 17.47 -5.56 -10.50
C PRO A 200 18.17 -4.20 -10.27
N PRO A 201 18.65 -3.54 -11.32
CA PRO A 201 19.39 -2.28 -11.17
C PRO A 201 18.68 -1.21 -10.33
N MET A 202 17.36 -1.08 -10.48
CA MET A 202 16.56 -0.12 -9.74
C MET A 202 16.53 -0.40 -8.23
N VAL A 203 16.54 -1.68 -7.83
CA VAL A 203 16.54 -2.09 -6.43
C VAL A 203 17.94 -1.94 -5.83
N LYS A 204 19.01 -2.20 -6.59
CA LYS A 204 20.40 -2.06 -6.11
C LYS A 204 20.69 -0.67 -5.57
N SER A 205 20.22 0.39 -6.23
CA SER A 205 20.42 1.77 -5.77
C SER A 205 19.75 2.04 -4.44
N ILE A 206 18.52 1.55 -4.27
CA ILE A 206 17.76 1.70 -3.02
C ILE A 206 18.40 0.88 -1.89
N LEU A 207 18.82 -0.36 -2.18
CA LEU A 207 19.56 -1.20 -1.21
C LEU A 207 20.86 -0.53 -0.72
N THR A 208 21.58 0.16 -1.62
CA THR A 208 22.77 0.91 -1.25
C THR A 208 22.45 2.08 -0.33
N PHE A 209 21.34 2.78 -0.58
CA PHE A 209 20.83 3.86 0.23
C PHE A 209 20.44 3.38 1.64
N ASP A 210 19.68 2.28 1.72
CA ASP A 210 19.29 1.65 2.98
C ASP A 210 20.49 1.16 3.78
N LYS A 211 21.51 0.59 3.11
CA LYS A 211 22.69 0.03 3.76
C LYS A 211 23.54 1.10 4.48
N VAL A 212 23.56 2.32 3.98
CA VAL A 212 24.29 3.44 4.59
C VAL A 212 23.44 4.22 5.61
N ASN A 213 22.28 3.67 6.00
CA ASN A 213 21.32 4.27 6.95
C ASN A 213 20.91 5.70 6.56
N MET A 214 20.69 5.95 5.29
CA MET A 214 20.18 7.25 4.88
C MET A 214 18.70 7.37 5.24
N HIS A 215 18.35 8.50 5.79
CA HIS A 215 17.01 8.81 6.27
C HIS A 215 16.35 9.89 5.41
N CYS A 216 15.04 9.78 5.24
CA CYS A 216 14.22 10.80 4.62
C CYS A 216 13.42 11.56 5.70
N ASN A 217 13.20 12.85 5.50
CA ASN A 217 12.36 13.65 6.37
C ASN A 217 10.89 13.48 5.98
N ARG A 218 10.07 13.05 6.94
CA ARG A 218 8.61 12.95 6.80
C ARG A 218 7.91 13.97 7.69
N LEU A 219 6.93 14.66 7.13
CA LEU A 219 6.06 15.58 7.87
C LEU A 219 4.86 14.80 8.42
N LEU A 220 4.74 14.74 9.74
CA LEU A 220 3.57 14.18 10.41
C LEU A 220 2.67 15.33 10.89
N ASN A 221 1.37 15.19 10.68
CA ASN A 221 0.37 16.08 11.30
C ASN A 221 0.20 15.59 12.75
N SER A 222 0.47 16.48 13.69
CA SER A 222 0.20 16.27 15.12
C SER A 222 -1.30 16.33 15.39
#